data_df6af11bf7bb35ce798b7d86a442bdb1
#
_entry.id   df6af11bf7bb35ce798b7d86a442bdb1
#
_cell.length_a   1.000
_cell.length_b   1.000
_cell.length_c   1.000
_cell.angle_alpha   90.00
_cell.angle_beta   90.00
_cell.angle_gamma   90.00
#
_symmetry.space_group_name_H-M   'P 1'
#
loop_
_entity.id
_entity.type
_entity.pdbx_description
1 polymer ?
#
loop_
_entity_poly.entity_id
_entity_poly.type
_entity_poly.pdbx_seq_one_letter_code
_entity_poly.pdbx_strand_id
1 'polypeptide(L)'
;MQRVHQLEPGDVQRLIDAALAEAHVDEAQVSLAVVDGGGHLLGFHRRPGASTASAEAAIAKARMAALTGQDTAAMESAINGERPALLQLATVLGQPAAAMGGGLSLRFADGLVGGIGVSGMTPQRDAAIAAAGAAALPIWPHLEAVSFSCGDAEACAAFFCCQLGFRRLDAIDPGPDYAALVGLPGAQLKLVRLALGQEHLELLEVRELAPGQRPGRPFPSDARSNDLWFQHICIVVRDLNQASAGVREGIASGTIAPISSAPQRLPDWNTAAAGIEAFKFHTPEGHSLELLAFPTGKGDARWHEKSEPGVFLGIDHSAIGISDSNRSCRFYDELLGLRLGGDGVNHGPEQDGLDGLAGTQVRITGHRCPSGAGIECLDYRSPSGGRPMPSDLKAQDRAHGQIRLLVGDHAEQLEELAAQVESYGGQVLSPGVITLPAAAASQLGFRAGLQIADPDGHRLQLVVR
;
A
#
# COMPACT_ATOMS: atom_id res chain seq x y z
N MET A 1 -19.55 13.19 7.84
CA MET A 1 -18.65 14.35 7.76
C MET A 1 -17.42 13.91 7.04
N GLN A 2 -17.00 14.61 6.00
CA GLN A 2 -15.73 14.32 5.33
C GLN A 2 -14.60 14.75 6.28
N ARG A 3 -13.64 13.84 6.60
CA ARG A 3 -12.43 14.22 7.33
C ARG A 3 -11.62 15.15 6.43
N VAL A 4 -11.35 16.36 6.88
CA VAL A 4 -10.44 17.30 6.21
C VAL A 4 -9.06 17.02 6.75
N HIS A 5 -8.20 16.43 5.92
CA HIS A 5 -6.79 16.24 6.27
C HIS A 5 -6.09 17.60 6.28
N GLN A 6 -5.28 17.85 7.30
CA GLN A 6 -4.47 19.07 7.45
C GLN A 6 -3.01 18.65 7.68
N LEU A 7 -2.09 19.48 7.19
CA LEU A 7 -0.67 19.30 7.48
C LEU A 7 -0.37 19.62 8.94
N GLU A 8 0.22 18.69 9.65
CA GLU A 8 0.69 18.89 11.01
C GLU A 8 2.12 19.47 11.03
N PRO A 9 2.58 20.04 12.16
CA PRO A 9 3.95 20.57 12.24
C PRO A 9 5.05 19.59 11.86
N GLY A 10 4.87 18.29 12.18
CA GLY A 10 5.79 17.22 11.80
C GLY A 10 5.85 16.99 10.29
N ASP A 11 4.70 17.07 9.60
CA ASP A 11 4.64 16.96 8.14
C ASP A 11 5.40 18.11 7.49
N VAL A 12 5.13 19.34 7.94
CA VAL A 12 5.76 20.55 7.43
C VAL A 12 7.28 20.47 7.58
N GLN A 13 7.77 19.99 8.72
CA GLN A 13 9.21 19.85 8.95
C GLN A 13 9.83 18.81 8.02
N ARG A 14 9.18 17.64 7.83
CA ARG A 14 9.65 16.61 6.88
C ARG A 14 9.74 17.12 5.45
N LEU A 15 8.71 17.84 4.98
CA LEU A 15 8.69 18.44 3.64
C LEU A 15 9.87 19.40 3.45
N ILE A 16 10.13 20.24 4.45
CA ILE A 16 11.24 21.20 4.43
C ILE A 16 12.59 20.49 4.47
N ASP A 17 12.76 19.50 5.35
CA ASP A 17 14.04 18.78 5.50
C ASP A 17 14.40 18.00 4.23
N ALA A 18 13.44 17.35 3.60
CA ALA A 18 13.65 16.64 2.33
C ALA A 18 14.02 17.60 1.18
N ALA A 19 13.31 18.73 1.07
CA ALA A 19 13.62 19.75 0.09
C ALA A 19 15.01 20.37 0.34
N LEU A 20 15.41 20.58 1.61
CA LEU A 20 16.72 21.04 1.98
C LEU A 20 17.82 20.02 1.65
N ALA A 21 17.57 18.73 1.91
CA ALA A 21 18.50 17.65 1.55
C ALA A 21 18.78 17.66 0.05
N GLU A 22 17.75 17.78 -0.79
CA GLU A 22 17.89 17.89 -2.23
C GLU A 22 18.64 19.18 -2.65
N ALA A 23 18.34 20.32 -2.00
CA ALA A 23 19.03 21.58 -2.25
C ALA A 23 20.52 21.55 -1.82
N HIS A 24 20.91 20.66 -0.91
CA HIS A 24 22.30 20.49 -0.49
C HIS A 24 23.17 19.77 -1.54
N VAL A 25 22.58 19.00 -2.44
CA VAL A 25 23.31 18.21 -3.46
C VAL A 25 24.21 19.12 -4.33
N ASP A 26 23.73 20.31 -4.67
CA ASP A 26 24.43 21.29 -5.50
C ASP A 26 24.56 22.68 -4.84
N GLU A 27 24.41 22.73 -3.53
CA GLU A 27 24.49 23.96 -2.72
C GLU A 27 23.51 25.06 -3.19
N ALA A 28 22.34 24.69 -3.72
CA ALA A 28 21.35 25.61 -4.27
C ALA A 28 20.94 26.67 -3.24
N GLN A 29 20.98 27.95 -3.62
CA GLN A 29 20.64 29.10 -2.76
C GLN A 29 19.15 29.43 -2.92
N VAL A 30 18.31 28.72 -2.19
CA VAL A 30 16.86 28.79 -2.31
C VAL A 30 16.15 29.17 -1.03
N SER A 31 14.94 29.70 -1.17
CA SER A 31 13.92 29.80 -0.14
C SER A 31 12.85 28.75 -0.37
N LEU A 32 12.31 28.19 0.71
CA LEU A 32 11.33 27.11 0.75
C LEU A 32 10.14 27.56 1.59
N ALA A 33 8.93 27.31 1.13
CA ALA A 33 7.71 27.62 1.87
C ALA A 33 6.71 26.46 1.74
N VAL A 34 6.03 26.14 2.85
CA VAL A 34 4.91 25.22 2.91
C VAL A 34 3.70 25.99 3.41
N VAL A 35 2.56 25.84 2.71
CA VAL A 35 1.28 26.47 3.07
C VAL A 35 0.19 25.41 3.19
N ASP A 36 -0.88 25.73 3.96
CA ASP A 36 -2.09 24.90 4.02
C ASP A 36 -2.96 25.02 2.75
N GLY A 37 -4.08 24.29 2.69
CA GLY A 37 -5.03 24.35 1.58
C GLY A 37 -5.68 25.71 1.36
N GLY A 38 -5.67 26.60 2.36
CA GLY A 38 -6.13 27.99 2.30
C GLY A 38 -5.02 28.98 1.90
N GLY A 39 -3.79 28.50 1.66
CA GLY A 39 -2.64 29.34 1.32
C GLY A 39 -1.96 30.02 2.50
N HIS A 40 -2.28 29.65 3.75
CA HIS A 40 -1.64 30.21 4.94
C HIS A 40 -0.28 29.54 5.19
N LEU A 41 0.73 30.35 5.52
CA LEU A 41 2.08 29.86 5.74
C LEU A 41 2.14 28.98 7.00
N LEU A 42 2.60 27.74 6.82
CA LEU A 42 2.84 26.78 7.90
C LEU A 42 4.33 26.66 8.26
N GLY A 43 5.21 26.68 7.25
CA GLY A 43 6.64 26.58 7.45
C GLY A 43 7.43 27.31 6.38
N PHE A 44 8.63 27.80 6.77
CA PHE A 44 9.50 28.55 5.87
C PHE A 44 10.98 28.36 6.23
N HIS A 45 11.79 28.18 5.20
CA HIS A 45 13.25 28.19 5.37
C HIS A 45 13.92 28.98 4.24
N ARG A 46 14.91 29.80 4.57
CA ARG A 46 15.76 30.50 3.61
C ARG A 46 17.22 30.12 3.84
N ARG A 47 17.82 29.49 2.84
CA ARG A 47 19.23 29.11 2.91
C ARG A 47 20.13 30.34 2.87
N PRO A 48 21.31 30.30 3.53
CA PRO A 48 22.34 31.35 3.39
C PRO A 48 22.67 31.60 1.92
N GLY A 49 22.76 32.84 1.52
CA GLY A 49 23.05 33.25 0.14
C GLY A 49 21.80 33.38 -0.76
N ALA A 50 20.66 32.83 -0.40
CA ALA A 50 19.44 33.06 -1.16
C ALA A 50 18.99 34.53 -1.13
N SER A 51 18.54 35.05 -2.27
CA SER A 51 18.08 36.44 -2.40
C SER A 51 16.87 36.72 -1.49
N THR A 52 16.71 37.96 -1.04
CA THR A 52 15.54 38.35 -0.21
C THR A 52 14.23 38.18 -0.99
N ALA A 53 14.25 38.45 -2.28
CA ALA A 53 13.08 38.28 -3.14
C ALA A 53 12.63 36.83 -3.31
N SER A 54 13.55 35.86 -3.20
CA SER A 54 13.21 34.45 -3.28
C SER A 54 12.29 34.00 -2.13
N ALA A 55 12.32 34.67 -0.98
CA ALA A 55 11.44 34.36 0.15
C ALA A 55 9.96 34.58 -0.21
N GLU A 56 9.64 35.76 -0.70
CA GLU A 56 8.25 36.10 -1.09
C GLU A 56 7.83 35.28 -2.32
N ALA A 57 8.74 35.04 -3.26
CA ALA A 57 8.46 34.21 -4.43
C ALA A 57 8.17 32.76 -4.06
N ALA A 58 8.88 32.16 -3.12
CA ALA A 58 8.60 30.80 -2.64
C ALA A 58 7.22 30.70 -2.01
N ILE A 59 6.86 31.64 -1.14
CA ILE A 59 5.54 31.69 -0.52
C ILE A 59 4.44 31.88 -1.57
N ALA A 60 4.64 32.80 -2.54
CA ALA A 60 3.68 33.07 -3.58
C ALA A 60 3.46 31.85 -4.53
N LYS A 61 4.52 31.09 -4.84
CA LYS A 61 4.43 29.85 -5.61
C LYS A 61 3.67 28.77 -4.83
N ALA A 62 3.98 28.57 -3.54
CA ALA A 62 3.25 27.63 -2.69
C ALA A 62 1.76 27.95 -2.63
N ARG A 63 1.40 29.22 -2.46
CA ARG A 63 0.00 29.68 -2.44
C ARG A 63 -0.70 29.43 -3.77
N MET A 64 -0.08 29.75 -4.88
CA MET A 64 -0.67 29.50 -6.20
C MET A 64 -0.99 28.01 -6.37
N ALA A 65 -0.06 27.13 -6.03
CA ALA A 65 -0.25 25.69 -6.12
C ALA A 65 -1.36 25.19 -5.17
N ALA A 66 -1.39 25.64 -3.92
CA ALA A 66 -2.40 25.28 -2.94
C ALA A 66 -3.81 25.76 -3.34
N LEU A 67 -3.96 27.04 -3.71
CA LEU A 67 -5.28 27.63 -3.99
C LEU A 67 -5.89 27.16 -5.32
N THR A 68 -5.06 26.71 -6.27
CA THR A 68 -5.53 26.22 -7.57
C THR A 68 -5.54 24.69 -7.68
N GLY A 69 -4.85 24.00 -6.78
CA GLY A 69 -4.64 22.54 -6.84
C GLY A 69 -3.82 22.11 -8.08
N GLN A 70 -3.06 23.03 -8.69
CA GLN A 70 -2.24 22.79 -9.88
C GLN A 70 -0.79 23.23 -9.63
N ASP A 71 0.15 22.48 -10.18
CA ASP A 71 1.55 22.85 -10.13
C ASP A 71 1.85 24.10 -10.97
N THR A 72 2.65 25.00 -10.43
CA THR A 72 2.87 26.30 -11.06
C THR A 72 3.60 26.24 -12.39
N ALA A 73 4.40 25.22 -12.67
CA ALA A 73 5.03 25.02 -13.98
C ALA A 73 4.00 24.78 -15.09
N ALA A 74 2.94 24.03 -14.83
CA ALA A 74 1.86 23.83 -15.80
C ALA A 74 1.11 25.14 -16.07
N MET A 75 0.88 25.93 -15.01
CA MET A 75 0.26 27.25 -15.16
C MET A 75 1.13 28.23 -15.93
N GLU A 76 2.44 28.28 -15.64
CA GLU A 76 3.40 29.10 -16.38
C GLU A 76 3.38 28.77 -17.88
N SER A 77 3.38 27.47 -18.21
CA SER A 77 3.30 27.01 -19.59
C SER A 77 1.98 27.44 -20.28
N ALA A 78 0.86 27.32 -19.56
CA ALA A 78 -0.44 27.74 -20.09
C ALA A 78 -0.53 29.27 -20.31
N ILE A 79 0.02 30.06 -19.40
CA ILE A 79 0.10 31.54 -19.52
C ILE A 79 0.95 31.96 -20.72
N ASN A 80 2.09 31.33 -20.92
CA ASN A 80 3.00 31.60 -22.00
C ASN A 80 2.52 31.04 -23.35
N GLY A 81 1.48 30.22 -23.34
CA GLY A 81 0.86 29.61 -24.51
C GLY A 81 -0.53 30.16 -24.80
N GLU A 82 -1.54 29.29 -24.71
CA GLU A 82 -2.90 29.59 -25.18
C GLU A 82 -3.78 30.34 -24.14
N ARG A 83 -3.32 30.51 -22.88
CA ARG A 83 -4.16 31.04 -21.79
C ARG A 83 -3.52 32.20 -21.02
N PRO A 84 -3.08 33.29 -21.65
CA PRO A 84 -2.44 34.43 -20.97
C PRO A 84 -3.34 35.11 -19.92
N ALA A 85 -4.66 34.99 -20.05
CA ALA A 85 -5.62 35.54 -19.10
C ALA A 85 -5.48 34.95 -17.68
N LEU A 86 -4.83 33.77 -17.52
CA LEU A 86 -4.54 33.18 -16.20
C LEU A 86 -3.60 34.04 -15.34
N LEU A 87 -2.87 34.99 -15.91
CA LEU A 87 -2.11 36.01 -15.16
C LEU A 87 -2.99 36.81 -14.18
N GLN A 88 -4.26 37.01 -14.51
CA GLN A 88 -5.21 37.73 -13.65
C GLN A 88 -5.58 36.94 -12.39
N LEU A 89 -5.37 35.63 -12.37
CA LEU A 89 -5.75 34.76 -11.25
C LEU A 89 -5.06 35.19 -9.94
N ALA A 90 -3.80 35.59 -9.99
CA ALA A 90 -3.08 36.10 -8.82
C ALA A 90 -3.81 37.29 -8.15
N THR A 91 -4.42 38.16 -8.93
CA THR A 91 -5.21 39.31 -8.41
C THR A 91 -6.55 38.83 -7.83
N VAL A 92 -7.19 37.85 -8.46
CA VAL A 92 -8.51 37.33 -8.03
C VAL A 92 -8.41 36.56 -6.71
N LEU A 93 -7.30 35.87 -6.45
CA LEU A 93 -7.10 35.08 -5.24
C LEU A 93 -6.97 35.92 -3.96
N GLY A 94 -6.81 37.23 -4.08
CA GLY A 94 -6.77 38.16 -2.94
C GLY A 94 -5.53 38.02 -2.04
N GLN A 95 -4.58 37.17 -2.42
CA GLN A 95 -3.30 36.95 -1.76
C GLN A 95 -2.16 36.97 -2.77
N PRO A 96 -0.95 37.41 -2.41
CA PRO A 96 0.21 37.31 -3.29
C PRO A 96 0.42 35.84 -3.71
N ALA A 97 0.23 35.56 -5.00
CA ALA A 97 0.40 34.23 -5.58
C ALA A 97 1.11 34.37 -6.95
N ALA A 98 1.94 33.38 -7.32
CA ALA A 98 2.78 33.45 -8.49
C ALA A 98 2.77 32.15 -9.30
N ALA A 99 2.42 32.24 -10.59
CA ALA A 99 2.42 31.15 -11.55
C ALA A 99 3.80 30.98 -12.20
N MET A 100 4.85 30.82 -11.41
CA MET A 100 6.22 30.55 -11.85
C MET A 100 6.63 29.16 -11.37
N GLY A 101 7.31 28.37 -12.21
CA GLY A 101 7.76 27.02 -11.87
C GLY A 101 8.48 26.94 -10.54
N GLY A 102 8.26 25.85 -9.79
CA GLY A 102 8.78 25.61 -8.44
C GLY A 102 7.74 25.64 -7.32
N GLY A 103 6.44 25.75 -7.65
CA GLY A 103 5.33 25.51 -6.72
C GLY A 103 4.61 24.20 -7.04
N LEU A 104 4.41 23.34 -6.05
CA LEU A 104 3.71 22.06 -6.22
C LEU A 104 2.52 21.98 -5.25
N SER A 105 1.42 21.44 -5.74
CA SER A 105 0.25 21.12 -4.92
C SER A 105 0.55 19.89 -4.05
N LEU A 106 0.25 19.98 -2.76
CA LEU A 106 0.37 18.87 -1.83
C LEU A 106 -0.98 18.19 -1.70
N ARG A 107 -1.01 16.90 -2.05
CA ARG A 107 -2.22 16.10 -2.00
C ARG A 107 -2.04 14.93 -1.05
N PHE A 108 -3.09 14.67 -0.26
CA PHE A 108 -3.18 13.52 0.59
C PHE A 108 -4.47 12.77 0.23
N ALA A 109 -4.35 11.52 -0.15
CA ALA A 109 -5.43 10.79 -0.83
C ALA A 109 -5.94 11.61 -2.03
N ASP A 110 -7.23 11.87 -2.13
CA ASP A 110 -7.80 12.74 -3.19
C ASP A 110 -7.94 14.21 -2.76
N GLY A 111 -7.58 14.53 -1.51
CA GLY A 111 -7.72 15.86 -0.93
C GLY A 111 -6.48 16.73 -1.18
N LEU A 112 -6.71 18.00 -1.51
CA LEU A 112 -5.67 19.02 -1.49
C LEU A 112 -5.43 19.43 -0.03
N VAL A 113 -4.20 19.25 0.46
CA VAL A 113 -3.83 19.57 1.85
C VAL A 113 -2.96 20.81 1.96
N GLY A 114 -2.38 21.27 0.87
CA GLY A 114 -1.52 22.45 0.89
C GLY A 114 -0.72 22.67 -0.38
N GLY A 115 0.38 23.38 -0.26
CA GLY A 115 1.35 23.59 -1.32
C GLY A 115 2.76 23.81 -0.78
N ILE A 116 3.75 23.37 -1.55
CA ILE A 116 5.18 23.67 -1.32
C ILE A 116 5.69 24.56 -2.44
N GLY A 117 6.50 25.55 -2.11
CA GLY A 117 7.11 26.47 -3.07
C GLY A 117 8.58 26.63 -2.83
N VAL A 118 9.36 26.61 -3.90
CA VAL A 118 10.80 26.81 -3.91
C VAL A 118 11.13 27.93 -4.88
N SER A 119 12.08 28.81 -4.49
CA SER A 119 12.55 29.88 -5.35
C SER A 119 14.00 30.25 -5.04
N GLY A 120 14.77 30.55 -6.09
CA GLY A 120 16.16 31.00 -5.97
C GLY A 120 17.06 30.53 -7.10
N MET A 121 16.68 29.47 -7.80
CA MET A 121 17.42 28.89 -8.93
C MET A 121 16.61 29.01 -10.22
N THR A 122 16.89 28.15 -11.21
CA THR A 122 16.06 28.03 -12.41
C THR A 122 14.70 27.39 -12.08
N PRO A 123 13.64 27.68 -12.85
CA PRO A 123 12.31 27.07 -12.62
C PRO A 123 12.34 25.53 -12.54
N GLN A 124 13.19 24.88 -13.33
CA GLN A 124 13.35 23.43 -13.35
C GLN A 124 14.00 22.92 -12.06
N ARG A 125 15.06 23.62 -11.56
CA ARG A 125 15.73 23.24 -10.32
C ARG A 125 14.86 23.52 -9.10
N ASP A 126 14.18 24.67 -9.08
CA ASP A 126 13.21 24.99 -8.03
C ASP A 126 12.11 23.90 -7.95
N ALA A 127 11.59 23.45 -9.11
CA ALA A 127 10.60 22.39 -9.17
C ALA A 127 11.14 21.03 -8.70
N ALA A 128 12.39 20.68 -9.04
CA ALA A 128 13.01 19.44 -8.58
C ALA A 128 13.17 19.41 -7.05
N ILE A 129 13.63 20.52 -6.45
CA ILE A 129 13.74 20.66 -4.99
C ILE A 129 12.36 20.61 -4.34
N ALA A 130 11.36 21.27 -4.91
CA ALA A 130 9.98 21.20 -4.41
C ALA A 130 9.42 19.78 -4.49
N ALA A 131 9.73 19.03 -5.56
CA ALA A 131 9.29 17.64 -5.75
C ALA A 131 9.91 16.72 -4.69
N ALA A 132 11.18 16.86 -4.36
CA ALA A 132 11.83 16.12 -3.28
C ALA A 132 11.14 16.38 -1.94
N GLY A 133 10.79 17.64 -1.66
CA GLY A 133 10.00 17.99 -0.48
C GLY A 133 8.61 17.35 -0.53
N ALA A 134 7.87 17.51 -1.61
CA ALA A 134 6.52 16.96 -1.74
C ALA A 134 6.48 15.43 -1.60
N ALA A 135 7.53 14.73 -2.08
CA ALA A 135 7.67 13.28 -1.94
C ALA A 135 7.84 12.81 -0.47
N ALA A 136 8.20 13.71 0.44
CA ALA A 136 8.28 13.42 1.88
C ALA A 136 6.95 13.62 2.62
N LEU A 137 5.87 14.00 1.91
CA LEU A 137 4.54 14.04 2.50
C LEU A 137 4.14 12.62 2.92
N PRO A 138 3.83 12.38 4.19
CA PRO A 138 3.44 11.07 4.64
C PRO A 138 2.17 10.62 3.92
N ILE A 139 2.23 9.42 3.35
CA ILE A 139 1.09 8.82 2.65
C ILE A 139 0.66 7.62 3.48
N TRP A 140 -0.22 7.82 4.45
CA TRP A 140 -0.86 6.74 5.18
C TRP A 140 -2.39 6.83 5.16
N PRO A 141 -3.07 5.70 5.28
CA PRO A 141 -2.47 4.37 5.46
C PRO A 141 -1.68 3.93 4.22
N HIS A 142 -0.56 3.20 4.44
CA HIS A 142 0.23 2.61 3.39
C HIS A 142 0.41 1.11 3.67
N LEU A 143 0.15 0.25 2.67
CA LEU A 143 0.42 -1.16 2.78
C LEU A 143 1.92 -1.40 2.60
N GLU A 144 2.62 -1.65 3.72
CA GLU A 144 4.08 -1.84 3.72
C GLU A 144 4.50 -3.24 3.28
N ALA A 145 3.77 -4.26 3.74
CA ALA A 145 4.09 -5.65 3.42
C ALA A 145 2.87 -6.56 3.60
N VAL A 146 2.83 -7.65 2.86
CA VAL A 146 2.03 -8.83 3.16
C VAL A 146 2.95 -9.89 3.73
N SER A 147 2.52 -10.61 4.76
CA SER A 147 3.32 -11.68 5.37
C SER A 147 2.60 -13.02 5.27
N PHE A 148 3.33 -14.08 4.94
CA PHE A 148 2.86 -15.46 4.98
C PHE A 148 3.66 -16.28 6.00
N SER A 149 2.96 -17.03 6.83
CA SER A 149 3.60 -18.01 7.73
C SER A 149 3.95 -19.28 6.95
N CYS A 150 5.19 -19.70 7.05
CA CYS A 150 5.72 -20.84 6.29
C CYS A 150 6.51 -21.83 7.18
N GLY A 151 6.76 -23.03 6.67
CA GLY A 151 7.55 -24.06 7.34
C GLY A 151 9.03 -23.88 7.15
N ASP A 152 9.38 -23.40 5.98
CA ASP A 152 10.76 -23.14 5.59
C ASP A 152 10.78 -21.83 4.78
N ALA A 153 11.17 -20.74 5.43
CA ALA A 153 11.21 -19.42 4.81
C ALA A 153 12.25 -19.33 3.68
N GLU A 154 13.32 -20.13 3.72
CA GLU A 154 14.33 -20.14 2.65
C GLU A 154 13.81 -20.86 1.42
N ALA A 155 13.15 -22.02 1.58
CA ALA A 155 12.54 -22.74 0.47
C ALA A 155 11.41 -21.91 -0.18
N CYS A 156 10.57 -21.25 0.63
CA CYS A 156 9.56 -20.31 0.13
C CYS A 156 10.20 -19.14 -0.62
N ALA A 157 11.23 -18.51 -0.06
CA ALA A 157 11.93 -17.40 -0.71
C ALA A 157 12.55 -17.83 -2.06
N ALA A 158 13.15 -19.02 -2.11
CA ALA A 158 13.68 -19.57 -3.35
C ALA A 158 12.58 -19.73 -4.41
N PHE A 159 11.39 -20.24 -4.04
CA PHE A 159 10.25 -20.33 -4.94
C PHE A 159 9.83 -18.95 -5.50
N PHE A 160 9.61 -17.95 -4.63
CA PHE A 160 9.24 -16.61 -5.05
C PHE A 160 10.30 -15.96 -5.95
N CYS A 161 11.57 -16.10 -5.61
CA CYS A 161 12.68 -15.53 -6.41
C CYS A 161 12.84 -16.22 -7.76
N CYS A 162 12.82 -17.55 -7.80
CA CYS A 162 13.10 -18.30 -9.03
C CYS A 162 11.90 -18.35 -9.99
N GLN A 163 10.65 -18.41 -9.47
CA GLN A 163 9.46 -18.60 -10.28
C GLN A 163 8.69 -17.31 -10.55
N LEU A 164 8.75 -16.32 -9.64
CA LEU A 164 7.88 -15.16 -9.66
C LEU A 164 8.63 -13.82 -9.68
N GLY A 165 9.95 -13.86 -9.91
CA GLY A 165 10.75 -12.66 -10.12
C GLY A 165 10.98 -11.78 -8.87
N PHE A 166 10.67 -12.28 -7.68
CA PHE A 166 10.98 -11.55 -6.45
C PHE A 166 12.48 -11.43 -6.22
N ARG A 167 12.88 -10.33 -5.62
CA ARG A 167 14.26 -10.10 -5.18
C ARG A 167 14.33 -10.26 -3.66
N ARG A 168 15.22 -11.12 -3.18
CA ARG A 168 15.49 -11.22 -1.74
C ARG A 168 16.16 -9.95 -1.25
N LEU A 169 15.68 -9.41 -0.15
CA LEU A 169 16.27 -8.27 0.55
C LEU A 169 17.22 -8.74 1.65
N ASP A 170 16.67 -9.42 2.65
CA ASP A 170 17.42 -9.91 3.81
C ASP A 170 16.69 -11.06 4.52
N ALA A 171 17.29 -11.50 5.64
CA ALA A 171 16.67 -12.37 6.62
C ALA A 171 17.08 -11.89 8.01
N ILE A 172 16.10 -11.70 8.89
CA ILE A 172 16.30 -11.14 10.21
C ILE A 172 15.67 -12.02 11.29
N ASP A 173 16.21 -11.93 12.51
CA ASP A 173 15.55 -12.32 13.75
C ASP A 173 14.82 -11.06 14.28
N PRO A 174 13.48 -11.04 14.25
CA PRO A 174 12.73 -9.84 14.61
C PRO A 174 12.67 -9.59 16.14
N GLY A 175 13.14 -10.53 16.94
CA GLY A 175 13.25 -10.43 18.40
C GLY A 175 11.95 -10.72 19.15
N PRO A 176 12.04 -10.70 20.51
CA PRO A 176 10.94 -11.16 21.36
C PRO A 176 9.72 -10.22 21.37
N ASP A 177 9.91 -8.92 21.19
CA ASP A 177 8.81 -7.96 21.16
C ASP A 177 7.95 -8.14 19.89
N TYR A 178 8.60 -8.43 18.74
CA TYR A 178 7.86 -8.79 17.54
C TYR A 178 7.14 -10.15 17.69
N ALA A 179 7.76 -11.11 18.36
CA ALA A 179 7.10 -12.39 18.65
C ALA A 179 5.86 -12.19 19.54
N ALA A 180 5.93 -11.29 20.54
CA ALA A 180 4.78 -10.91 21.34
C ALA A 180 3.71 -10.17 20.52
N LEU A 181 4.12 -9.29 19.59
CA LEU A 181 3.23 -8.55 18.70
C LEU A 181 2.38 -9.49 17.83
N VAL A 182 2.98 -10.54 17.25
CA VAL A 182 2.26 -11.53 16.44
C VAL A 182 1.58 -12.64 17.24
N GLY A 183 1.52 -12.51 18.57
CA GLY A 183 0.81 -13.43 19.47
C GLY A 183 1.56 -14.73 19.79
N LEU A 184 2.90 -14.74 19.67
CA LEU A 184 3.78 -15.86 19.97
C LEU A 184 4.88 -15.48 21.00
N PRO A 185 4.53 -14.94 22.18
CA PRO A 185 5.52 -14.51 23.15
C PRO A 185 6.46 -15.65 23.51
N GLY A 186 7.76 -15.37 23.51
CA GLY A 186 8.83 -16.34 23.83
C GLY A 186 9.21 -17.29 22.69
N ALA A 187 8.54 -17.27 21.54
CA ALA A 187 8.96 -18.03 20.37
C ALA A 187 10.18 -17.36 19.68
N GLN A 188 11.00 -18.19 19.02
CA GLN A 188 12.06 -17.69 18.13
C GLN A 188 11.56 -17.68 16.69
N LEU A 189 11.64 -16.55 16.06
CA LEU A 189 11.13 -16.31 14.72
C LEU A 189 12.26 -16.00 13.75
N LYS A 190 12.03 -16.29 12.47
CA LYS A 190 12.81 -15.79 11.36
C LYS A 190 11.89 -15.11 10.37
N LEU A 191 12.29 -13.97 9.88
CA LEU A 191 11.58 -13.22 8.88
C LEU A 191 12.49 -13.05 7.66
N VAL A 192 12.08 -13.60 6.51
CA VAL A 192 12.77 -13.40 5.22
C VAL A 192 11.96 -12.38 4.43
N ARG A 193 12.60 -11.28 4.01
CA ARG A 193 11.95 -10.20 3.28
C ARG A 193 12.30 -10.25 1.81
N LEU A 194 11.27 -10.09 0.98
CA LEU A 194 11.33 -10.09 -0.46
C LEU A 194 10.71 -8.81 -1.01
N ALA A 195 11.13 -8.39 -2.19
CA ALA A 195 10.53 -7.27 -2.92
C ALA A 195 10.19 -7.69 -4.35
N LEU A 196 9.06 -7.17 -4.85
CA LEU A 196 8.71 -7.19 -6.25
C LEU A 196 8.18 -5.81 -6.64
N GLY A 197 8.85 -5.14 -7.60
CA GLY A 197 8.60 -3.73 -7.84
C GLY A 197 8.89 -2.90 -6.59
N GLN A 198 7.88 -2.18 -6.13
CA GLN A 198 7.94 -1.35 -4.92
C GLN A 198 7.35 -2.05 -3.67
N GLU A 199 6.71 -3.20 -3.84
CA GLU A 199 5.98 -3.90 -2.79
C GLU A 199 6.85 -4.98 -2.12
N HIS A 200 6.49 -5.29 -0.85
CA HIS A 200 7.21 -6.24 -0.03
C HIS A 200 6.36 -7.44 0.35
N LEU A 201 7.00 -8.60 0.35
CA LEU A 201 6.47 -9.85 0.90
C LEU A 201 7.39 -10.31 2.02
N GLU A 202 6.81 -10.71 3.15
CA GLU A 202 7.53 -11.27 4.28
C GLU A 202 7.15 -12.74 4.48
N LEU A 203 8.15 -13.56 4.72
CA LEU A 203 7.99 -14.98 4.99
C LEU A 203 8.37 -15.23 6.45
N LEU A 204 7.37 -15.55 7.27
CA LEU A 204 7.51 -15.76 8.70
C LEU A 204 7.68 -17.25 9.00
N GLU A 205 8.83 -17.64 9.54
CA GLU A 205 9.12 -18.99 10.02
C GLU A 205 9.21 -18.98 11.55
N VAL A 206 8.48 -19.88 12.20
CA VAL A 206 8.64 -20.13 13.63
C VAL A 206 9.70 -21.22 13.82
N ARG A 207 10.87 -20.83 14.30
CA ARG A 207 12.01 -21.71 14.52
C ARG A 207 11.89 -22.55 15.77
N GLU A 208 11.43 -21.89 16.84
CA GLU A 208 11.27 -22.54 18.13
C GLU A 208 10.02 -21.98 18.82
N LEU A 209 9.17 -22.86 19.28
CA LEU A 209 7.97 -22.53 20.05
C LEU A 209 8.30 -22.43 21.54
N ALA A 210 7.68 -21.48 22.22
CA ALA A 210 7.77 -21.43 23.68
C ALA A 210 7.02 -22.62 24.33
N PRO A 211 7.41 -23.02 25.57
CA PRO A 211 6.71 -24.06 26.30
C PRO A 211 5.19 -23.81 26.38
N GLY A 212 4.40 -24.81 26.01
CA GLY A 212 2.94 -24.75 26.02
C GLY A 212 2.31 -24.20 24.72
N GLN A 213 3.10 -23.73 23.76
CA GLN A 213 2.60 -23.37 22.44
C GLN A 213 2.45 -24.64 21.56
N ARG A 214 1.34 -24.74 20.81
CA ARG A 214 1.11 -25.87 19.90
C ARG A 214 1.89 -25.73 18.59
N PRO A 215 2.21 -26.82 17.89
CA PRO A 215 2.74 -26.77 16.53
C PRO A 215 1.80 -26.07 15.54
N GLY A 216 2.39 -25.49 14.48
CA GLY A 216 1.64 -24.93 13.37
C GLY A 216 0.89 -26.01 12.58
N ARG A 217 -0.28 -25.64 12.05
CA ARG A 217 -1.12 -26.49 11.20
C ARG A 217 -0.87 -26.20 9.71
N PRO A 218 -0.86 -27.21 8.84
CA PRO A 218 -0.90 -27.00 7.40
C PRO A 218 -2.27 -26.42 6.99
N PHE A 219 -2.37 -25.95 5.73
CA PHE A 219 -3.68 -25.68 5.13
C PHE A 219 -4.52 -26.95 5.10
N PRO A 220 -5.84 -26.85 5.34
CA PRO A 220 -6.75 -27.97 5.07
C PRO A 220 -6.65 -28.39 3.59
N SER A 221 -6.56 -29.70 3.33
CA SER A 221 -6.45 -30.22 1.96
C SER A 221 -7.68 -29.96 1.10
N ASP A 222 -8.81 -29.62 1.73
CA ASP A 222 -10.09 -29.29 1.11
C ASP A 222 -10.40 -27.77 1.19
N ALA A 223 -9.38 -26.94 1.42
CA ALA A 223 -9.52 -25.48 1.42
C ALA A 223 -10.03 -24.99 0.06
N ARG A 224 -10.90 -23.97 0.09
CA ARG A 224 -11.56 -23.42 -1.10
C ARG A 224 -11.42 -21.91 -1.14
N SER A 225 -11.58 -21.33 -2.33
CA SER A 225 -11.49 -19.88 -2.53
C SER A 225 -12.56 -19.08 -1.77
N ASN A 226 -13.69 -19.71 -1.42
CA ASN A 226 -14.76 -19.06 -0.63
C ASN A 226 -14.64 -19.25 0.89
N ASP A 227 -13.63 -19.94 1.40
CA ASP A 227 -13.35 -19.98 2.85
C ASP A 227 -12.92 -18.60 3.35
N LEU A 228 -13.36 -18.19 4.55
CA LEU A 228 -13.05 -16.85 5.07
C LEU A 228 -11.58 -16.66 5.50
N TRP A 229 -10.78 -17.74 5.58
CA TRP A 229 -9.32 -17.61 5.72
C TRP A 229 -8.57 -17.52 4.38
N PHE A 230 -9.30 -17.55 3.26
CA PHE A 230 -8.66 -17.41 1.95
C PHE A 230 -8.02 -16.04 1.84
N GLN A 231 -6.73 -16.05 1.54
CA GLN A 231 -5.96 -14.85 1.25
C GLN A 231 -5.01 -15.15 0.10
N HIS A 232 -4.91 -14.21 -0.85
CA HIS A 232 -3.87 -14.24 -1.89
C HIS A 232 -3.23 -12.87 -2.07
N ILE A 233 -2.03 -12.85 -2.65
CA ILE A 233 -1.46 -11.65 -3.25
C ILE A 233 -1.66 -11.70 -4.76
N CYS A 234 -2.04 -10.57 -5.34
CA CYS A 234 -2.18 -10.39 -6.79
C CYS A 234 -0.89 -9.80 -7.36
N ILE A 235 -0.19 -10.62 -8.13
CA ILE A 235 1.07 -10.26 -8.79
C ILE A 235 0.75 -9.80 -10.22
N VAL A 236 1.05 -8.53 -10.50
CA VAL A 236 0.84 -7.97 -11.84
C VAL A 236 1.95 -8.41 -12.77
N VAL A 237 1.54 -8.87 -13.94
CA VAL A 237 2.46 -9.34 -14.97
C VAL A 237 2.20 -8.64 -16.31
N ARG A 238 3.25 -8.50 -17.10
CA ARG A 238 3.17 -7.89 -18.43
C ARG A 238 2.52 -8.81 -19.47
N ASP A 239 2.76 -10.09 -19.35
CA ASP A 239 2.25 -11.15 -20.22
C ASP A 239 1.95 -12.38 -19.37
N LEU A 240 0.67 -12.73 -19.27
CA LEU A 240 0.22 -13.85 -18.43
C LEU A 240 0.71 -15.19 -18.95
N ASN A 241 0.81 -15.37 -20.28
CA ASN A 241 1.27 -16.63 -20.85
C ASN A 241 2.72 -16.88 -20.53
N GLN A 242 3.57 -15.86 -20.66
CA GLN A 242 4.98 -15.94 -20.30
C GLN A 242 5.17 -16.13 -18.79
N ALA A 243 4.49 -15.34 -17.96
CA ALA A 243 4.61 -15.40 -16.50
C ALA A 243 4.15 -16.75 -15.93
N SER A 244 3.08 -17.33 -16.48
CA SER A 244 2.51 -18.60 -16.00
C SER A 244 3.24 -19.85 -16.51
N ALA A 245 4.23 -19.75 -17.39
CA ALA A 245 4.89 -20.91 -17.98
C ALA A 245 5.50 -21.84 -16.92
N GLY A 246 6.36 -21.32 -16.04
CA GLY A 246 6.97 -22.09 -14.96
C GLY A 246 5.96 -22.62 -13.95
N VAL A 247 4.89 -21.85 -13.66
CA VAL A 247 3.79 -22.31 -12.79
C VAL A 247 3.07 -23.51 -13.40
N ARG A 248 2.79 -23.48 -14.71
CA ARG A 248 2.15 -24.60 -15.43
C ARG A 248 3.04 -25.85 -15.46
N GLU A 249 4.34 -25.68 -15.60
CA GLU A 249 5.32 -26.80 -15.47
C GLU A 249 5.29 -27.38 -14.06
N GLY A 250 5.26 -26.54 -13.03
CA GLY A 250 5.11 -26.96 -11.64
C GLY A 250 3.80 -27.69 -11.36
N ILE A 251 2.69 -27.27 -11.98
CA ILE A 251 1.41 -27.97 -11.91
C ILE A 251 1.50 -29.34 -12.60
N ALA A 252 2.09 -29.41 -13.77
CA ALA A 252 2.26 -30.66 -14.51
C ALA A 252 3.15 -31.67 -13.78
N SER A 253 4.14 -31.21 -13.02
CA SER A 253 5.00 -32.04 -12.17
C SER A 253 4.42 -32.34 -10.78
N GLY A 254 3.31 -31.73 -10.39
CA GLY A 254 2.66 -31.89 -9.09
C GLY A 254 3.36 -31.15 -7.93
N THR A 255 4.26 -30.21 -8.22
CA THR A 255 4.93 -29.37 -7.21
C THR A 255 4.14 -28.11 -6.86
N ILE A 256 3.20 -27.71 -7.72
CA ILE A 256 2.29 -26.58 -7.57
C ILE A 256 0.86 -27.09 -7.73
N ALA A 257 -0.07 -26.66 -6.88
CA ALA A 257 -1.48 -27.01 -7.01
C ALA A 257 -2.26 -25.86 -7.69
N PRO A 258 -3.08 -26.16 -8.73
CA PRO A 258 -3.90 -25.14 -9.36
C PRO A 258 -5.11 -24.76 -8.48
N ILE A 259 -5.52 -23.50 -8.53
CA ILE A 259 -6.85 -23.02 -8.11
C ILE A 259 -7.70 -22.84 -9.37
N SER A 260 -7.20 -22.05 -10.32
CA SER A 260 -7.87 -21.86 -11.60
C SER A 260 -7.76 -23.09 -12.49
N SER A 261 -8.83 -23.42 -13.19
CA SER A 261 -8.85 -24.51 -14.19
C SER A 261 -7.90 -24.24 -15.37
N ALA A 262 -7.73 -22.97 -15.72
CA ALA A 262 -6.81 -22.43 -16.73
C ALA A 262 -6.71 -20.92 -16.53
N PRO A 263 -5.77 -20.21 -17.20
CA PRO A 263 -5.84 -18.75 -17.31
C PRO A 263 -7.19 -18.30 -17.84
N GLN A 264 -7.81 -17.30 -17.19
CA GLN A 264 -9.12 -16.76 -17.53
C GLN A 264 -8.95 -15.33 -18.05
N ARG A 265 -9.75 -14.98 -19.06
CA ARG A 265 -9.92 -13.60 -19.52
C ARG A 265 -11.32 -13.13 -19.12
N LEU A 266 -11.38 -12.14 -18.24
CA LEU A 266 -12.65 -11.63 -17.72
C LEU A 266 -13.50 -10.99 -18.82
N PRO A 267 -14.82 -11.22 -18.81
CA PRO A 267 -15.70 -10.92 -19.93
C PRO A 267 -15.99 -9.44 -20.09
N ASP A 268 -16.29 -9.03 -21.31
CA ASP A 268 -16.48 -7.62 -21.68
C ASP A 268 -17.73 -6.99 -21.04
N TRP A 269 -18.74 -7.79 -20.64
CA TRP A 269 -19.90 -7.27 -19.92
C TRP A 269 -19.58 -6.72 -18.53
N ASN A 270 -18.52 -7.23 -17.90
CA ASN A 270 -18.03 -6.70 -16.63
C ASN A 270 -17.08 -5.52 -16.91
N THR A 271 -17.65 -4.34 -17.11
CA THR A 271 -16.90 -3.16 -17.54
C THR A 271 -15.73 -2.80 -16.62
N ALA A 272 -15.83 -3.10 -15.32
CA ALA A 272 -14.74 -2.85 -14.35
C ALA A 272 -13.54 -3.77 -14.62
N ALA A 273 -13.79 -5.05 -14.89
CA ALA A 273 -12.75 -6.07 -15.05
C ALA A 273 -12.53 -6.54 -16.50
N ALA A 274 -13.30 -6.00 -17.48
CA ALA A 274 -13.27 -6.44 -18.88
C ALA A 274 -11.85 -6.53 -19.43
N GLY A 275 -11.51 -7.70 -19.97
CA GLY A 275 -10.22 -7.94 -20.62
C GLY A 275 -9.04 -8.18 -19.69
N ILE A 276 -9.22 -8.11 -18.37
CA ILE A 276 -8.20 -8.56 -17.41
C ILE A 276 -8.00 -10.07 -17.59
N GLU A 277 -6.75 -10.48 -17.66
CA GLU A 277 -6.38 -11.89 -17.66
C GLU A 277 -5.82 -12.27 -16.30
N ALA A 278 -6.29 -13.39 -15.73
CA ALA A 278 -5.91 -13.82 -14.39
C ALA A 278 -5.73 -15.33 -14.29
N PHE A 279 -4.88 -15.76 -13.35
CA PHE A 279 -4.60 -17.18 -13.08
C PHE A 279 -4.19 -17.38 -11.62
N LYS A 280 -4.95 -18.22 -10.88
CA LYS A 280 -4.72 -18.51 -9.46
C LYS A 280 -4.16 -19.91 -9.25
N PHE A 281 -3.26 -20.02 -8.28
CA PHE A 281 -2.61 -21.29 -7.91
C PHE A 281 -2.09 -21.22 -6.46
N HIS A 282 -1.70 -22.38 -5.93
CA HIS A 282 -1.05 -22.48 -4.61
C HIS A 282 0.46 -22.62 -4.75
N THR A 283 1.22 -21.99 -3.85
CA THR A 283 2.64 -22.30 -3.65
C THR A 283 2.82 -23.75 -3.17
N PRO A 284 4.05 -24.29 -3.17
CA PRO A 284 4.31 -25.63 -2.59
C PRO A 284 3.88 -25.77 -1.12
N GLU A 285 3.82 -24.68 -0.36
CA GLU A 285 3.32 -24.69 1.03
C GLU A 285 1.81 -24.37 1.17
N GLY A 286 1.09 -24.13 0.06
CA GLY A 286 -0.34 -23.94 0.04
C GLY A 286 -0.83 -22.50 0.05
N HIS A 287 0.05 -21.49 0.05
CA HIS A 287 -0.37 -20.08 -0.03
C HIS A 287 -0.96 -19.81 -1.41
N SER A 288 -2.09 -19.10 -1.44
CA SER A 288 -2.75 -18.75 -2.69
C SER A 288 -2.11 -17.52 -3.33
N LEU A 289 -1.93 -17.57 -4.64
CA LEU A 289 -1.37 -16.49 -5.45
C LEU A 289 -2.24 -16.28 -6.69
N GLU A 290 -2.26 -15.05 -7.18
CA GLU A 290 -2.86 -14.68 -8.45
C GLU A 290 -1.82 -13.99 -9.34
N LEU A 291 -1.70 -14.41 -10.59
CA LEU A 291 -1.05 -13.64 -11.65
C LEU A 291 -2.14 -12.89 -12.41
N LEU A 292 -1.94 -11.60 -12.67
CA LEU A 292 -2.92 -10.74 -13.30
C LEU A 292 -2.26 -9.83 -14.34
N ALA A 293 -2.79 -9.81 -15.57
CA ALA A 293 -2.39 -8.89 -16.61
C ALA A 293 -3.52 -7.89 -16.90
N PHE A 294 -3.21 -6.60 -16.79
CA PHE A 294 -4.14 -5.54 -17.14
C PHE A 294 -4.10 -5.23 -18.62
N PRO A 295 -5.26 -5.11 -19.29
CA PRO A 295 -5.33 -4.54 -20.64
C PRO A 295 -5.01 -3.04 -20.62
N THR A 296 -4.60 -2.49 -21.75
CA THR A 296 -4.31 -1.04 -21.89
C THR A 296 -5.47 -0.19 -21.37
N GLY A 297 -5.13 0.77 -20.51
CA GLY A 297 -6.09 1.71 -19.91
C GLY A 297 -6.80 1.21 -18.65
N LYS A 298 -6.42 0.06 -18.11
CA LYS A 298 -6.88 -0.46 -16.82
C LYS A 298 -5.74 -0.67 -15.83
N GLY A 299 -6.05 -0.68 -14.55
CA GLY A 299 -5.06 -0.75 -13.48
C GLY A 299 -4.32 0.56 -13.27
N ASP A 300 -3.29 0.54 -12.46
CA ASP A 300 -2.42 1.69 -12.23
C ASP A 300 -1.59 1.98 -13.49
N ALA A 301 -1.33 3.26 -13.78
CA ALA A 301 -0.52 3.69 -14.93
C ALA A 301 0.89 3.08 -14.93
N ARG A 302 1.47 2.85 -13.76
CA ARG A 302 2.79 2.21 -13.58
C ARG A 302 2.87 0.81 -14.18
N TRP A 303 1.78 0.07 -14.25
CA TRP A 303 1.75 -1.27 -14.87
C TRP A 303 1.96 -1.25 -16.38
N HIS A 304 1.80 -0.09 -17.01
CA HIS A 304 1.94 0.11 -18.46
C HIS A 304 3.26 0.79 -18.84
N GLU A 305 4.08 1.19 -17.87
CA GLU A 305 5.38 1.78 -18.12
C GLU A 305 6.34 0.75 -18.75
N LYS A 306 7.08 1.22 -19.78
CA LYS A 306 8.05 0.37 -20.51
C LYS A 306 9.45 0.38 -19.89
N SER A 307 9.68 1.21 -18.89
CA SER A 307 10.99 1.43 -18.28
C SER A 307 11.49 0.28 -17.44
N GLU A 308 10.58 -0.53 -16.87
CA GLU A 308 10.95 -1.67 -16.03
C GLU A 308 11.18 -2.93 -16.89
N PRO A 309 12.38 -3.51 -16.87
CA PRO A 309 12.64 -4.78 -17.50
C PRO A 309 12.02 -5.92 -16.68
N GLY A 310 11.35 -6.85 -17.33
CA GLY A 310 10.81 -8.05 -16.70
C GLY A 310 9.35 -8.32 -16.98
N VAL A 311 8.94 -9.54 -16.64
CA VAL A 311 7.57 -10.03 -16.83
C VAL A 311 6.72 -9.70 -15.61
N PHE A 312 7.28 -9.82 -14.40
CA PHE A 312 6.64 -9.56 -13.11
C PHE A 312 6.89 -8.12 -12.71
N LEU A 313 5.82 -7.35 -12.44
CA LEU A 313 5.90 -5.90 -12.28
C LEU A 313 5.80 -5.44 -10.82
N GLY A 314 4.96 -6.10 -10.00
CA GLY A 314 4.71 -5.73 -8.62
C GLY A 314 3.48 -6.42 -8.06
N ILE A 315 3.03 -6.01 -6.86
CA ILE A 315 1.83 -6.51 -6.20
C ILE A 315 0.76 -5.41 -6.27
N ASP A 316 -0.41 -5.68 -6.87
CA ASP A 316 -1.52 -4.72 -6.93
C ASP A 316 -2.33 -4.69 -5.64
N HIS A 317 -2.58 -5.87 -5.06
CA HIS A 317 -3.37 -5.99 -3.83
C HIS A 317 -3.10 -7.31 -3.09
N SER A 318 -3.55 -7.36 -1.81
CA SER A 318 -3.82 -8.61 -1.11
C SER A 318 -5.33 -8.80 -1.05
N ALA A 319 -5.84 -9.92 -1.57
CA ALA A 319 -7.26 -10.23 -1.51
C ALA A 319 -7.56 -11.17 -0.34
N ILE A 320 -8.72 -10.97 0.30
CA ILE A 320 -9.18 -11.70 1.48
C ILE A 320 -10.64 -12.10 1.35
N GLY A 321 -10.98 -13.33 1.78
CA GLY A 321 -12.35 -13.81 1.88
C GLY A 321 -13.10 -13.13 3.03
N ILE A 322 -14.27 -12.58 2.77
CA ILE A 322 -15.10 -11.90 3.78
C ILE A 322 -16.53 -12.39 3.77
N SER A 323 -17.27 -12.14 4.86
CA SER A 323 -18.68 -12.57 4.99
C SER A 323 -19.69 -11.44 4.72
N ASP A 324 -19.29 -10.18 4.79
CA ASP A 324 -20.16 -9.00 4.58
C ASP A 324 -19.35 -7.79 4.11
N SER A 325 -19.51 -7.47 2.81
CA SER A 325 -18.83 -6.32 2.18
C SER A 325 -19.13 -4.98 2.86
N ASN A 326 -20.35 -4.76 3.37
CA ASN A 326 -20.69 -3.47 3.97
C ASN A 326 -20.01 -3.29 5.33
N ARG A 327 -19.87 -4.39 6.09
CA ARG A 327 -19.12 -4.40 7.35
C ARG A 327 -17.63 -4.16 7.10
N SER A 328 -17.07 -4.83 6.10
CA SER A 328 -15.67 -4.65 5.72
C SER A 328 -15.38 -3.25 5.18
N CYS A 329 -16.26 -2.67 4.33
CA CYS A 329 -16.11 -1.28 3.90
C CYS A 329 -16.05 -0.30 5.09
N ARG A 330 -16.92 -0.45 6.08
CA ARG A 330 -16.85 0.39 7.28
C ARG A 330 -15.52 0.22 8.03
N PHE A 331 -15.02 -1.01 8.13
CA PHE A 331 -13.76 -1.27 8.82
C PHE A 331 -12.56 -0.70 8.05
N TYR A 332 -12.45 -0.97 6.77
CA TYR A 332 -11.29 -0.55 5.97
C TYR A 332 -11.33 0.94 5.60
N ASP A 333 -12.51 1.48 5.26
CA ASP A 333 -12.62 2.87 4.81
C ASP A 333 -12.81 3.85 5.97
N GLU A 334 -13.74 3.56 6.91
CA GLU A 334 -14.06 4.53 7.97
C GLU A 334 -13.08 4.45 9.14
N LEU A 335 -12.67 3.25 9.58
CA LEU A 335 -11.71 3.10 10.68
C LEU A 335 -10.28 3.30 10.23
N LEU A 336 -9.84 2.54 9.19
CA LEU A 336 -8.44 2.53 8.77
C LEU A 336 -8.10 3.61 7.75
N GLY A 337 -9.10 4.28 7.16
CA GLY A 337 -8.88 5.40 6.24
C GLY A 337 -8.46 5.01 4.83
N LEU A 338 -8.67 3.73 4.43
CA LEU A 338 -8.52 3.34 3.05
C LEU A 338 -9.67 3.92 2.21
N ARG A 339 -9.54 3.90 0.90
CA ARG A 339 -10.56 4.42 -0.01
C ARG A 339 -11.16 3.30 -0.84
N LEU A 340 -12.50 3.21 -0.87
CA LEU A 340 -13.20 2.34 -1.79
C LEU A 340 -12.91 2.79 -3.25
N GLY A 341 -12.11 2.01 -3.95
CA GLY A 341 -11.69 2.27 -5.34
C GLY A 341 -12.46 1.44 -6.37
N GLY A 342 -13.20 0.43 -5.95
CA GLY A 342 -14.01 -0.42 -6.81
C GLY A 342 -15.04 -1.22 -6.02
N ASP A 343 -16.21 -1.44 -6.61
CA ASP A 343 -17.29 -2.29 -6.07
C ASP A 343 -18.03 -2.93 -7.24
N GLY A 344 -17.99 -4.24 -7.33
CA GLY A 344 -18.59 -4.97 -8.45
C GLY A 344 -18.91 -6.42 -8.10
N VAL A 345 -19.73 -7.06 -8.92
CA VAL A 345 -20.05 -8.48 -8.78
C VAL A 345 -19.54 -9.23 -10.01
N ASN A 346 -18.64 -10.16 -9.77
CA ASN A 346 -18.14 -11.08 -10.79
C ASN A 346 -18.91 -12.39 -10.74
N HIS A 347 -19.21 -12.96 -11.91
CA HIS A 347 -19.91 -14.24 -12.04
C HIS A 347 -19.68 -14.84 -13.42
N GLY A 348 -20.16 -16.05 -13.63
CA GLY A 348 -20.12 -16.75 -14.91
C GLY A 348 -18.94 -17.71 -15.05
N PRO A 349 -18.83 -18.38 -16.20
CA PRO A 349 -17.87 -19.47 -16.39
C PRO A 349 -16.42 -19.06 -16.24
N GLU A 350 -16.08 -17.82 -16.57
CA GLU A 350 -14.72 -17.28 -16.40
C GLU A 350 -14.39 -17.15 -14.91
N GLN A 351 -15.33 -16.66 -14.10
CA GLN A 351 -15.15 -16.57 -12.66
C GLN A 351 -15.12 -17.95 -11.99
N ASP A 352 -16.01 -18.87 -12.43
CA ASP A 352 -15.97 -20.26 -11.99
C ASP A 352 -14.61 -20.90 -12.25
N GLY A 353 -14.09 -20.69 -13.46
CA GLY A 353 -12.77 -21.17 -13.87
C GLY A 353 -11.62 -20.52 -13.11
N LEU A 354 -11.74 -19.24 -12.75
CA LEU A 354 -10.72 -18.50 -12.01
C LEU A 354 -10.63 -18.95 -10.54
N ASP A 355 -11.76 -19.13 -9.89
CA ASP A 355 -11.83 -19.46 -8.46
C ASP A 355 -11.85 -20.97 -8.17
N GLY A 356 -11.98 -21.81 -9.20
CA GLY A 356 -12.12 -23.25 -9.04
C GLY A 356 -13.42 -23.65 -8.34
N LEU A 357 -14.47 -22.83 -8.46
CA LEU A 357 -15.78 -23.01 -7.82
C LEU A 357 -16.87 -22.95 -8.86
N ALA A 358 -17.86 -23.86 -8.78
CA ALA A 358 -18.99 -23.85 -9.71
C ALA A 358 -20.10 -22.89 -9.24
N GLY A 359 -20.64 -22.11 -10.16
CA GLY A 359 -21.72 -21.17 -9.91
C GLY A 359 -21.30 -19.97 -9.08
N THR A 360 -20.07 -19.53 -9.28
CA THR A 360 -19.49 -18.41 -8.53
C THR A 360 -20.23 -17.11 -8.79
N GLN A 361 -20.58 -16.44 -7.68
CA GLN A 361 -20.99 -15.06 -7.65
C GLN A 361 -20.30 -14.39 -6.46
N VAL A 362 -19.34 -13.55 -6.75
CA VAL A 362 -18.52 -12.87 -5.74
C VAL A 362 -18.63 -11.35 -5.90
N ARG A 363 -19.02 -10.65 -4.83
CA ARG A 363 -18.89 -9.19 -4.77
C ARG A 363 -17.47 -8.88 -4.35
N ILE A 364 -16.83 -8.04 -5.13
CA ILE A 364 -15.44 -7.63 -4.92
C ILE A 364 -15.44 -6.14 -4.61
N THR A 365 -14.90 -5.77 -3.45
CA THR A 365 -14.68 -4.38 -3.07
C THR A 365 -13.19 -4.13 -2.91
N GLY A 366 -12.65 -3.18 -3.66
CA GLY A 366 -11.24 -2.81 -3.62
C GLY A 366 -11.00 -1.59 -2.73
N HIS A 367 -10.18 -1.75 -1.68
CA HIS A 367 -9.82 -0.71 -0.73
C HIS A 367 -8.39 -0.26 -1.00
N ARG A 368 -8.22 0.97 -1.49
CA ARG A 368 -6.94 1.50 -1.93
C ARG A 368 -6.28 2.35 -0.86
N CYS A 369 -5.01 2.08 -0.62
CA CYS A 369 -4.13 3.03 0.04
C CYS A 369 -3.88 4.24 -0.86
N PRO A 370 -3.50 5.40 -0.31
CA PRO A 370 -3.09 6.56 -1.11
C PRO A 370 -1.93 6.27 -2.08
N SER A 371 -1.11 5.27 -1.77
CA SER A 371 -0.03 4.77 -2.63
C SER A 371 0.22 3.29 -2.39
N GLY A 372 0.81 2.59 -3.36
CA GLY A 372 1.18 1.18 -3.27
C GLY A 372 0.00 0.23 -3.46
N ALA A 373 0.14 -0.96 -2.90
CA ALA A 373 -0.85 -2.02 -2.99
C ALA A 373 -2.12 -1.71 -2.18
N GLY A 374 -3.23 -2.34 -2.57
CA GLY A 374 -4.50 -2.25 -1.87
C GLY A 374 -4.91 -3.55 -1.15
N ILE A 375 -6.12 -3.53 -0.58
CA ILE A 375 -6.80 -4.71 -0.04
C ILE A 375 -8.05 -4.94 -0.86
N GLU A 376 -8.24 -6.17 -1.35
CA GLU A 376 -9.44 -6.57 -2.06
C GLU A 376 -10.25 -7.54 -1.19
N CYS A 377 -11.53 -7.25 -1.01
CA CYS A 377 -12.44 -8.05 -0.20
C CYS A 377 -13.35 -8.89 -1.10
N LEU A 378 -13.37 -10.21 -0.90
CA LEU A 378 -14.10 -11.19 -1.69
C LEU A 378 -15.30 -11.73 -0.89
N ASP A 379 -16.49 -11.23 -1.20
CA ASP A 379 -17.77 -11.64 -0.59
C ASP A 379 -18.48 -12.66 -1.51
N TYR A 380 -18.26 -13.95 -1.25
CA TYR A 380 -18.86 -15.05 -2.04
C TYR A 380 -20.33 -15.25 -1.69
N ARG A 381 -21.20 -14.71 -2.54
CA ARG A 381 -22.65 -14.90 -2.43
C ARG A 381 -23.09 -16.28 -2.91
N SER A 382 -22.35 -16.85 -3.88
CA SER A 382 -22.51 -18.22 -4.38
C SER A 382 -21.13 -18.76 -4.79
N PRO A 383 -20.79 -20.03 -4.46
CA PRO A 383 -21.47 -20.83 -3.42
C PRO A 383 -21.32 -20.20 -2.05
N SER A 384 -22.44 -20.13 -1.30
CA SER A 384 -22.42 -19.66 0.09
C SER A 384 -21.85 -20.73 1.03
N GLY A 385 -21.52 -20.34 2.27
CA GLY A 385 -21.08 -21.27 3.30
C GLY A 385 -19.59 -21.58 3.30
N GLY A 386 -18.77 -20.62 2.90
CA GLY A 386 -17.34 -20.64 3.20
C GLY A 386 -17.10 -20.80 4.72
N ARG A 387 -16.11 -21.60 5.07
CA ARG A 387 -15.81 -21.88 6.49
C ARG A 387 -15.24 -20.61 7.16
N PRO A 388 -15.63 -20.31 8.41
CA PRO A 388 -15.13 -19.15 9.14
C PRO A 388 -13.65 -19.30 9.47
N MET A 389 -12.97 -18.18 9.68
CA MET A 389 -11.60 -18.16 10.21
C MET A 389 -11.52 -18.99 11.48
N PRO A 390 -10.56 -19.93 11.63
CA PRO A 390 -10.41 -20.67 12.88
C PRO A 390 -10.16 -19.72 14.06
N SER A 391 -10.98 -19.82 15.11
CA SER A 391 -10.90 -18.92 16.27
C SER A 391 -9.57 -19.07 17.03
N ASP A 392 -8.87 -20.19 16.85
CA ASP A 392 -7.57 -20.49 17.47
C ASP A 392 -6.40 -20.34 16.48
N LEU A 393 -6.61 -19.62 15.34
CA LEU A 393 -5.53 -19.32 14.39
C LEU A 393 -4.38 -18.58 15.08
N LYS A 394 -3.16 -19.07 14.86
CA LYS A 394 -1.92 -18.49 15.40
C LYS A 394 -0.91 -18.27 14.29
N ALA A 395 0.08 -17.43 14.56
CA ALA A 395 1.08 -17.06 13.56
C ALA A 395 1.99 -18.22 13.09
N GLN A 396 2.00 -19.36 13.75
CA GLN A 396 2.68 -20.59 13.28
C GLN A 396 1.84 -21.43 12.29
N ASP A 397 0.54 -21.15 12.14
CA ASP A 397 -0.32 -21.87 11.20
C ASP A 397 -0.07 -21.40 9.76
N ARG A 398 -0.07 -22.30 8.78
CA ARG A 398 0.14 -21.94 7.36
C ARG A 398 -0.95 -20.99 6.83
N ALA A 399 -2.18 -21.13 7.32
CA ALA A 399 -3.28 -20.25 6.96
C ALA A 399 -3.18 -18.83 7.57
N HIS A 400 -2.15 -18.57 8.38
CA HIS A 400 -1.92 -17.23 8.89
C HIS A 400 -1.24 -16.38 7.83
N GLY A 401 -2.02 -15.48 7.22
CA GLY A 401 -1.55 -14.34 6.46
C GLY A 401 -1.73 -13.06 7.28
N GLN A 402 -0.91 -12.06 7.01
CA GLN A 402 -0.94 -10.77 7.70
C GLN A 402 -0.69 -9.64 6.72
N ILE A 403 -1.41 -8.55 6.87
CA ILE A 403 -1.20 -7.32 6.10
C ILE A 403 -0.65 -6.27 7.06
N ARG A 404 0.54 -5.71 6.76
CA ARG A 404 1.09 -4.60 7.53
C ARG A 404 0.70 -3.27 6.92
N LEU A 405 0.06 -2.42 7.72
CA LEU A 405 -0.30 -1.06 7.37
C LEU A 405 0.49 -0.07 8.22
N LEU A 406 1.25 0.80 7.58
CA LEU A 406 1.76 2.01 8.21
C LEU A 406 0.60 3.00 8.34
N VAL A 407 0.29 3.40 9.57
CA VAL A 407 -0.89 4.23 9.87
C VAL A 407 -0.54 5.58 10.49
N GLY A 408 0.73 5.86 10.67
CA GLY A 408 1.20 7.13 11.22
C GLY A 408 2.64 7.13 11.69
N ASP A 409 3.03 8.18 12.42
CA ASP A 409 4.36 8.37 12.99
C ASP A 409 4.37 8.30 14.52
N HIS A 410 3.22 8.23 15.18
CA HIS A 410 3.12 8.32 16.62
C HIS A 410 2.35 7.14 17.21
N ALA A 411 2.84 6.59 18.34
CA ALA A 411 2.23 5.44 19.00
C ALA A 411 0.79 5.72 19.47
N GLU A 412 0.49 6.97 19.79
CA GLU A 412 -0.85 7.43 20.19
C GLU A 412 -1.91 7.16 19.11
N GLN A 413 -1.53 7.19 17.82
CA GLN A 413 -2.42 6.86 16.70
C GLN A 413 -2.83 5.37 16.73
N LEU A 414 -1.93 4.49 17.16
CA LEU A 414 -2.24 3.07 17.36
C LEU A 414 -3.18 2.87 18.55
N GLU A 415 -3.02 3.64 19.64
CA GLU A 415 -3.90 3.59 20.82
C GLU A 415 -5.31 4.08 20.49
N GLU A 416 -5.43 5.16 19.70
CA GLU A 416 -6.69 5.67 19.20
C GLU A 416 -7.42 4.67 18.30
N LEU A 417 -6.69 3.98 17.42
CA LEU A 417 -7.25 2.92 16.58
C LEU A 417 -7.67 1.72 17.45
N ALA A 418 -6.82 1.30 18.40
CA ALA A 418 -7.12 0.19 19.31
C ALA A 418 -8.44 0.39 20.07
N ALA A 419 -8.69 1.62 20.53
CA ALA A 419 -9.92 1.97 21.24
C ALA A 419 -11.19 1.89 20.37
N GLN A 420 -11.06 1.89 19.04
CA GLN A 420 -12.18 1.89 18.10
C GLN A 420 -12.43 0.55 17.41
N VAL A 421 -11.41 -0.32 17.30
CA VAL A 421 -11.43 -1.58 16.53
C VAL A 421 -12.69 -2.40 16.80
N GLU A 422 -13.08 -2.60 18.07
CA GLU A 422 -14.24 -3.42 18.45
C GLU A 422 -15.57 -2.80 17.98
N SER A 423 -15.68 -1.47 17.97
CA SER A 423 -16.89 -0.79 17.50
C SER A 423 -17.14 -0.94 16.01
N TYR A 424 -16.09 -1.30 15.25
CA TYR A 424 -16.16 -1.66 13.82
C TYR A 424 -16.19 -3.17 13.58
N GLY A 425 -16.33 -3.97 14.65
CA GLY A 425 -16.45 -5.42 14.58
C GLY A 425 -15.13 -6.19 14.49
N GLY A 426 -13.99 -5.52 14.61
CA GLY A 426 -12.68 -6.13 14.69
C GLY A 426 -12.30 -6.54 16.13
N GLN A 427 -11.08 -7.01 16.30
CA GLN A 427 -10.54 -7.43 17.59
C GLN A 427 -9.08 -7.01 17.74
N VAL A 428 -8.69 -6.50 18.90
CA VAL A 428 -7.28 -6.32 19.27
C VAL A 428 -6.70 -7.66 19.71
N LEU A 429 -5.57 -8.07 19.15
CA LEU A 429 -4.96 -9.38 19.36
C LEU A 429 -3.66 -9.33 20.16
N SER A 430 -2.85 -8.28 19.98
CA SER A 430 -1.67 -8.05 20.83
C SER A 430 -2.08 -7.56 22.23
N PRO A 431 -1.21 -7.66 23.23
CA PRO A 431 -1.50 -7.15 24.59
C PRO A 431 -1.73 -5.63 24.66
N GLY A 432 -1.73 -4.95 23.54
CA GLY A 432 -1.81 -3.51 23.35
C GLY A 432 -0.79 -3.07 22.30
N VAL A 433 -0.48 -1.80 22.27
CA VAL A 433 0.61 -1.26 21.45
C VAL A 433 1.95 -1.74 21.98
N ILE A 434 2.78 -2.34 21.14
CA ILE A 434 4.11 -2.83 21.47
C ILE A 434 5.15 -1.91 20.85
N THR A 435 5.98 -1.28 21.67
CA THR A 435 7.13 -0.49 21.24
C THR A 435 8.35 -1.41 21.09
N LEU A 436 9.03 -1.29 19.96
CA LEU A 436 10.21 -2.08 19.66
C LEU A 436 11.49 -1.39 20.17
N PRO A 437 12.50 -2.16 20.65
CA PRO A 437 13.83 -1.62 20.88
C PRO A 437 14.42 -1.00 19.60
N ALA A 438 15.26 0.04 19.75
CA ALA A 438 15.81 0.79 18.62
C ALA A 438 16.48 -0.09 17.54
N ALA A 439 17.18 -1.16 17.96
CA ALA A 439 17.82 -2.09 17.03
C ALA A 439 16.80 -2.87 16.19
N ALA A 440 15.73 -3.40 16.82
CA ALA A 440 14.65 -4.09 16.14
C ALA A 440 13.84 -3.13 15.26
N ALA A 441 13.56 -1.92 15.75
CA ALA A 441 12.88 -0.88 14.99
C ALA A 441 13.64 -0.50 13.70
N SER A 442 14.96 -0.34 13.78
CA SER A 442 15.81 -0.08 12.61
C SER A 442 15.79 -1.22 11.60
N GLN A 443 15.76 -2.47 12.04
CA GLN A 443 15.70 -3.64 11.16
C GLN A 443 14.33 -3.83 10.52
N LEU A 444 13.26 -3.63 11.29
CA LEU A 444 11.89 -3.85 10.86
C LEU A 444 11.27 -2.66 10.10
N GLY A 445 11.85 -1.46 10.25
CA GLY A 445 11.38 -0.24 9.59
C GLY A 445 10.22 0.47 10.30
N PHE A 446 9.83 0.02 11.50
CA PHE A 446 8.81 0.66 12.34
C PHE A 446 9.17 0.55 13.82
N ARG A 447 8.69 1.48 14.65
CA ARG A 447 9.08 1.55 16.07
C ARG A 447 8.02 1.04 17.04
N ALA A 448 6.76 1.06 16.64
CA ALA A 448 5.68 0.47 17.44
C ALA A 448 4.63 -0.17 16.55
N GLY A 449 3.95 -1.19 17.08
CA GLY A 449 2.95 -1.96 16.37
C GLY A 449 1.79 -2.40 17.23
N LEU A 450 0.65 -2.63 16.58
CA LEU A 450 -0.58 -3.17 17.14
C LEU A 450 -1.07 -4.29 16.20
N GLN A 451 -1.29 -5.47 16.75
CA GLN A 451 -1.90 -6.58 16.00
C GLN A 451 -3.40 -6.60 16.23
N ILE A 452 -4.16 -6.54 15.14
CA ILE A 452 -5.62 -6.63 15.18
C ILE A 452 -6.13 -7.71 14.23
N ALA A 453 -7.40 -8.09 14.40
CA ALA A 453 -8.16 -8.82 13.39
C ALA A 453 -9.27 -7.93 12.85
N ASP A 454 -9.53 -8.06 11.55
CA ASP A 454 -10.73 -7.50 10.93
C ASP A 454 -12.00 -8.26 11.37
N PRO A 455 -13.21 -7.85 10.95
CA PRO A 455 -14.44 -8.51 11.36
C PRO A 455 -14.56 -10.00 11.00
N ASP A 456 -13.83 -10.49 10.01
CA ASP A 456 -13.81 -11.90 9.60
C ASP A 456 -12.58 -12.67 10.11
N GLY A 457 -11.68 -11.99 10.84
CA GLY A 457 -10.54 -12.59 11.50
C GLY A 457 -9.21 -12.48 10.74
N HIS A 458 -9.13 -11.73 9.64
CA HIS A 458 -7.87 -11.48 8.94
C HIS A 458 -6.94 -10.62 9.78
N ARG A 459 -5.66 -10.95 9.76
CA ARG A 459 -4.65 -10.31 10.61
C ARG A 459 -4.10 -9.06 9.96
N LEU A 460 -4.21 -7.96 10.70
CA LEU A 460 -3.62 -6.68 10.32
C LEU A 460 -2.61 -6.27 11.38
N GLN A 461 -1.42 -5.91 10.94
CA GLN A 461 -0.39 -5.32 11.77
C GLN A 461 -0.33 -3.83 11.47
N LEU A 462 -0.89 -3.02 12.38
CA LEU A 462 -0.83 -1.56 12.28
C LEU A 462 0.48 -1.09 12.90
N VAL A 463 1.24 -0.27 12.17
CA VAL A 463 2.56 0.17 12.61
C VAL A 463 2.76 1.67 12.44
N VAL A 464 3.69 2.24 13.22
CA VAL A 464 4.14 3.64 13.12
C VAL A 464 5.66 3.71 13.05
N ARG A 465 6.19 4.71 12.32
CA ARG A 465 7.63 4.96 12.15
C ARG A 465 8.23 5.77 13.28
#